data_d92242f577b0d5042eefe0f9b629af31
#
_entry.id   d92242f577b0d5042eefe0f9b629af31
#
_cell.length_a   1.000
_cell.length_b   1.000
_cell.length_c   1.000
_cell.angle_alpha   90.00
_cell.angle_beta   90.00
_cell.angle_gamma   90.00
#
_symmetry.space_group_name_H-M   'P 1'
#
loop_
_entity.id
_entity.type
_entity.pdbx_description
1 polymer ?
#
loop_
_entity_poly.entity_id
_entity_poly.type
_entity_poly.pdbx_seq_one_letter_code
_entity_poly.pdbx_strand_id
1 'polypeptide(L)'
;MRFEMPEYHHPDFSEERFVNAPDVVYKTVEKDGVAPDDFHSTSMYPEYFKIKGEWRLAEESRMDSCVVIREDGTLAVVEARNLKKGDKVILGRTEKCEDGIYMHCNGFTNEEKDLEDQFVFRQGRSRETSYARDYDKLFELLRYEREHGNIIWVMGPAFAFDADARNAMCALIENGYEHVIMAGNALATHDLEGALLHTALAHDIYTQKSQPNGHYNHLDICNKVRRSGSIPQFIKDYDLNDGIMCSCVKNGIPFVLAGSIRDDGPLPEVIGDVYEAANMMRGMVKKATTVICMATMLHTIATGNMTPSFRVM
;
A
#
# COMPACT_ATOMS: atom_id res chain seq x y z
N MET A 1 -21.46 18.39 7.44
CA MET A 1 -20.12 18.93 7.76
C MET A 1 -19.29 18.83 6.51
N ARG A 2 -18.54 19.84 6.13
CA ARG A 2 -17.60 19.72 5.01
C ARG A 2 -16.44 18.81 5.47
N PHE A 3 -16.01 17.86 4.64
CA PHE A 3 -14.84 17.05 4.92
C PHE A 3 -13.60 17.96 4.95
N GLU A 4 -12.78 17.81 6.00
CA GLU A 4 -11.49 18.49 6.14
C GLU A 4 -10.42 17.42 6.28
N MET A 5 -9.41 17.48 5.38
CA MET A 5 -8.26 16.59 5.46
C MET A 5 -7.49 16.86 6.75
N PRO A 6 -7.09 15.82 7.49
CA PRO A 6 -6.16 15.97 8.60
C PRO A 6 -4.86 16.64 8.13
N GLU A 7 -4.39 17.63 8.87
CA GLU A 7 -3.15 18.32 8.59
C GLU A 7 -2.03 17.77 9.49
N TYR A 8 -0.87 17.53 8.91
CA TYR A 8 0.30 17.10 9.66
C TYR A 8 1.03 18.31 10.25
N HIS A 9 1.17 18.34 11.56
CA HIS A 9 1.88 19.39 12.30
C HIS A 9 3.31 18.92 12.61
N HIS A 10 4.28 19.66 12.11
CA HIS A 10 5.70 19.42 12.41
C HIS A 10 6.02 19.74 13.87
N PRO A 11 7.02 19.07 14.48
CA PRO A 11 7.52 19.45 15.81
C PRO A 11 8.06 20.88 15.84
N ASP A 12 7.96 21.53 17.00
CA ASP A 12 8.64 22.80 17.22
C ASP A 12 10.12 22.55 17.57
N PHE A 13 10.98 22.63 16.57
CA PHE A 13 12.42 22.39 16.72
C PHE A 13 13.17 23.47 17.52
N SER A 14 12.49 24.52 18.01
CA SER A 14 13.06 25.51 18.93
C SER A 14 13.09 25.04 20.39
N GLU A 15 12.41 23.96 20.72
CA GLU A 15 12.44 23.38 22.05
C GLU A 15 13.86 22.92 22.44
N GLU A 16 14.20 23.05 23.73
CA GLU A 16 15.53 22.77 24.28
C GLU A 16 16.03 21.33 23.95
N ARG A 17 15.14 20.36 23.96
CA ARG A 17 15.48 18.94 23.62
C ARG A 17 15.97 18.78 22.19
N PHE A 18 15.45 19.56 21.23
CA PHE A 18 15.84 19.51 19.83
C PHE A 18 17.11 20.35 19.58
N VAL A 19 17.19 21.52 20.22
CA VAL A 19 18.36 22.38 20.09
C VAL A 19 19.62 21.69 20.61
N ASN A 20 19.53 21.04 21.77
CA ASN A 20 20.66 20.38 22.45
C ASN A 20 20.96 18.96 21.92
N ALA A 21 20.11 18.38 21.09
CA ALA A 21 20.36 17.06 20.51
C ALA A 21 21.65 17.05 19.67
N PRO A 22 22.41 15.95 19.67
CA PRO A 22 23.57 15.78 18.79
C PRO A 22 23.12 15.64 17.31
N ASP A 23 24.06 15.80 16.40
CA ASP A 23 23.87 15.35 15.03
C ASP A 23 23.93 13.81 14.96
N VAL A 24 23.22 13.22 14.00
CA VAL A 24 23.24 11.77 13.78
C VAL A 24 24.63 11.27 13.43
N VAL A 25 24.95 10.06 13.87
CA VAL A 25 26.14 9.32 13.46
C VAL A 25 25.76 8.41 12.29
N TYR A 26 26.67 8.20 11.35
CA TYR A 26 26.47 7.28 10.25
C TYR A 26 27.68 6.39 10.01
N LYS A 27 27.45 5.24 9.37
CA LYS A 27 28.51 4.34 8.91
C LYS A 27 28.29 3.99 7.44
N THR A 28 29.41 3.85 6.71
CA THR A 28 29.37 3.50 5.30
C THR A 28 29.14 2.00 5.12
N VAL A 29 28.23 1.63 4.23
CA VAL A 29 27.95 0.25 3.84
C VAL A 29 29.17 -0.37 3.16
N GLU A 30 29.61 -1.51 3.67
CA GLU A 30 30.81 -2.21 3.18
C GLU A 30 30.48 -3.24 2.09
N LYS A 31 29.24 -3.76 2.11
CA LYS A 31 28.77 -4.80 1.18
C LYS A 31 27.31 -4.54 0.80
N ASP A 32 27.00 -4.73 -0.48
CA ASP A 32 25.64 -4.61 -1.02
C ASP A 32 24.66 -5.48 -0.20
N GLY A 33 23.52 -4.91 0.15
CA GLY A 33 22.43 -5.59 0.85
C GLY A 33 22.68 -5.86 2.33
N VAL A 34 23.72 -5.28 2.95
CA VAL A 34 24.07 -5.49 4.36
C VAL A 34 24.14 -4.15 5.08
N ALA A 35 23.21 -3.93 6.01
CA ALA A 35 23.26 -2.77 6.90
C ALA A 35 24.43 -2.88 7.89
N PRO A 36 25.08 -1.76 8.27
CA PRO A 36 26.08 -1.77 9.33
C PRO A 36 25.44 -2.11 10.68
N ASP A 37 26.26 -2.62 11.61
CA ASP A 37 25.81 -2.82 12.99
C ASP A 37 25.30 -1.50 13.57
N ASP A 38 24.32 -1.60 14.50
CA ASP A 38 23.67 -0.47 15.17
C ASP A 38 22.95 0.53 14.24
N PHE A 39 22.65 0.13 13.01
CA PHE A 39 21.83 0.96 12.13
C PHE A 39 20.47 1.30 12.79
N HIS A 40 19.96 2.50 12.49
CA HIS A 40 18.60 2.87 12.84
C HIS A 40 17.59 2.17 11.93
N SER A 41 16.63 1.47 12.53
CA SER A 41 15.52 0.85 11.81
C SER A 41 14.29 1.73 11.90
N THR A 42 13.80 2.18 10.77
CA THR A 42 12.64 3.07 10.70
C THR A 42 11.35 2.41 11.19
N SER A 43 10.49 3.21 11.80
CA SER A 43 9.15 2.87 12.25
C SER A 43 8.08 3.20 11.18
N MET A 44 6.82 3.09 11.57
CA MET A 44 5.68 3.56 10.77
C MET A 44 5.38 5.06 10.96
N TYR A 45 5.99 5.72 11.93
CA TYR A 45 5.78 7.13 12.23
C TYR A 45 6.73 8.03 11.44
N PRO A 46 6.41 9.33 11.29
CA PRO A 46 7.36 10.32 10.77
C PRO A 46 8.59 10.42 11.65
N GLU A 47 9.77 10.35 11.06
CA GLU A 47 11.04 10.41 11.76
C GLU A 47 11.91 11.53 11.22
N TYR A 48 12.54 12.25 12.18
CA TYR A 48 13.41 13.37 11.90
C TYR A 48 14.84 13.04 12.36
N PHE A 49 15.78 13.52 11.57
CA PHE A 49 17.20 13.27 11.77
C PHE A 49 17.96 14.58 11.77
N LYS A 50 18.78 14.84 12.80
CA LYS A 50 19.56 16.06 12.91
C LYS A 50 20.87 15.93 12.16
N ILE A 51 21.05 16.75 11.11
CA ILE A 51 22.22 16.72 10.23
C ILE A 51 22.77 18.13 10.11
N LYS A 52 24.01 18.32 10.54
CA LYS A 52 24.68 19.66 10.55
C LYS A 52 23.86 20.72 11.28
N GLY A 53 23.27 20.33 12.40
CA GLY A 53 22.43 21.20 13.25
C GLY A 53 20.99 21.41 12.79
N GLU A 54 20.58 20.85 11.64
CA GLU A 54 19.22 20.97 11.09
C GLU A 54 18.44 19.67 11.20
N TRP A 55 17.18 19.74 11.63
CA TRP A 55 16.28 18.60 11.63
C TRP A 55 15.64 18.40 10.25
N ARG A 56 15.71 17.18 9.74
CA ARG A 56 15.19 16.80 8.42
C ARG A 56 14.29 15.60 8.52
N LEU A 57 13.11 15.69 7.90
CA LEU A 57 12.13 14.61 7.82
C LEU A 57 12.58 13.57 6.80
N ALA A 58 12.45 12.29 7.14
CA ALA A 58 12.52 11.19 6.18
C ALA A 58 11.18 11.07 5.43
N GLU A 59 11.02 11.83 4.34
CA GLU A 59 9.72 12.01 3.65
C GLU A 59 9.15 10.73 3.04
N GLU A 60 9.98 9.81 2.61
CA GLU A 60 9.57 8.54 2.01
C GLU A 60 9.64 7.40 3.01
N SER A 61 9.10 7.63 4.23
CA SER A 61 9.15 6.66 5.31
C SER A 61 8.53 5.31 4.92
N ARG A 62 9.07 4.29 5.50
CA ARG A 62 8.57 2.92 5.46
C ARG A 62 9.13 2.20 6.69
N MET A 63 8.35 1.30 7.26
CA MET A 63 8.78 0.50 8.42
C MET A 63 9.91 -0.49 8.06
N ASP A 64 10.78 -0.79 9.02
CA ASP A 64 11.86 -1.78 8.92
C ASP A 64 12.87 -1.49 7.79
N SER A 65 13.30 -0.25 7.68
CA SER A 65 14.27 0.19 6.68
C SER A 65 15.40 0.99 7.30
N CYS A 66 16.45 1.22 6.52
CA CYS A 66 17.58 2.06 6.89
C CYS A 66 17.38 3.48 6.37
N VAL A 67 17.96 4.47 7.03
CA VAL A 67 18.00 5.84 6.52
C VAL A 67 19.39 6.13 5.97
N VAL A 68 19.45 6.51 4.71
CA VAL A 68 20.69 6.81 3.98
C VAL A 68 20.80 8.32 3.75
N ILE A 69 21.94 8.90 4.11
CA ILE A 69 22.28 10.28 3.80
C ILE A 69 22.89 10.33 2.40
N ARG A 70 22.24 11.03 1.48
CA ARG A 70 22.74 11.24 0.11
C ARG A 70 23.80 12.35 0.06
N GLU A 71 24.54 12.44 -1.04
CA GLU A 71 25.61 13.44 -1.22
C GLU A 71 25.10 14.88 -1.13
N ASP A 72 23.89 15.14 -1.61
CA ASP A 72 23.19 16.44 -1.52
C ASP A 72 22.62 16.73 -0.13
N GLY A 73 22.77 15.79 0.81
CA GLY A 73 22.25 15.89 2.18
C GLY A 73 20.78 15.51 2.34
N THR A 74 20.11 15.06 1.27
CA THR A 74 18.76 14.50 1.38
C THR A 74 18.76 13.14 2.05
N LEU A 75 17.64 12.76 2.66
CA LEU A 75 17.44 11.47 3.29
C LEU A 75 16.71 10.53 2.34
N ALA A 76 17.16 9.29 2.26
CA ALA A 76 16.46 8.22 1.56
C ALA A 76 16.23 7.06 2.51
N VAL A 77 14.98 6.58 2.56
CA VAL A 77 14.61 5.39 3.31
C VAL A 77 14.75 4.17 2.39
N VAL A 78 15.66 3.26 2.74
CA VAL A 78 16.08 2.16 1.88
C VAL A 78 16.00 0.85 2.66
N GLU A 79 15.35 -0.16 2.10
CA GLU A 79 15.36 -1.50 2.67
C GLU A 79 16.79 -2.07 2.67
N ALA A 80 17.19 -2.76 3.73
CA ALA A 80 18.57 -3.28 3.88
C ALA A 80 19.05 -4.05 2.64
N ARG A 81 18.17 -4.86 2.02
CA ARG A 81 18.48 -5.61 0.78
C ARG A 81 18.83 -4.74 -0.42
N ASN A 82 18.40 -3.49 -0.43
CA ASN A 82 18.62 -2.54 -1.52
C ASN A 82 19.82 -1.61 -1.30
N LEU A 83 20.45 -1.66 -0.13
CA LEU A 83 21.64 -0.88 0.18
C LEU A 83 22.78 -1.21 -0.78
N LYS A 84 23.55 -0.19 -1.12
CA LYS A 84 24.75 -0.30 -1.96
C LYS A 84 26.01 0.01 -1.16
N LYS A 85 27.09 -0.67 -1.51
CA LYS A 85 28.41 -0.35 -0.97
C LYS A 85 28.71 1.14 -1.20
N GLY A 86 29.05 1.84 -0.12
CA GLY A 86 29.29 3.28 -0.13
C GLY A 86 28.13 4.12 0.42
N ASP A 87 26.93 3.57 0.56
CA ASP A 87 25.79 4.26 1.20
C ASP A 87 26.11 4.63 2.64
N LYS A 88 25.74 5.84 3.07
CA LYS A 88 25.94 6.35 4.44
C LYS A 88 24.68 6.12 5.24
N VAL A 89 24.66 5.05 6.04
CA VAL A 89 23.51 4.64 6.85
C VAL A 89 23.58 5.25 8.24
N ILE A 90 22.48 5.86 8.68
CA ILE A 90 22.36 6.46 10.01
C ILE A 90 22.34 5.34 11.06
N LEU A 91 23.07 5.56 12.14
CA LEU A 91 23.14 4.69 13.32
C LEU A 91 22.34 5.28 14.48
N GLY A 92 21.89 4.44 15.41
CA GLY A 92 21.20 4.83 16.63
C GLY A 92 20.06 3.90 16.98
N ARG A 93 19.76 3.80 18.26
CA ARG A 93 18.69 2.93 18.79
C ARG A 93 17.70 3.70 19.66
N THR A 94 17.86 5.02 19.75
CA THR A 94 16.96 5.90 20.50
C THR A 94 16.19 6.80 19.53
N GLU A 95 15.00 7.24 19.95
CA GLU A 95 14.03 7.93 19.08
C GLU A 95 13.47 9.21 19.77
N LYS A 96 14.15 9.66 20.84
CA LYS A 96 13.75 10.83 21.64
C LYS A 96 14.83 11.90 21.70
N CYS A 97 15.56 12.07 20.61
CA CYS A 97 16.64 13.03 20.38
C CYS A 97 18.05 12.63 20.86
N GLU A 98 18.23 11.56 21.65
CA GLU A 98 19.52 11.21 22.25
C GLU A 98 20.59 10.91 21.19
N ASP A 99 20.22 10.26 20.08
CA ASP A 99 21.10 9.93 18.96
C ASP A 99 20.90 10.90 17.77
N GLY A 100 20.26 12.06 17.98
CA GLY A 100 19.91 12.96 16.89
C GLY A 100 18.75 12.45 16.03
N ILE A 101 17.96 11.52 16.54
CA ILE A 101 16.80 10.88 15.91
C ILE A 101 15.55 11.19 16.74
N TYR A 102 14.49 11.61 16.07
CA TYR A 102 13.20 11.88 16.70
C TYR A 102 12.06 11.27 15.94
N MET A 103 11.31 10.37 16.59
CA MET A 103 10.08 9.77 16.09
C MET A 103 8.86 10.59 16.54
N HIS A 104 8.10 11.14 15.61
CA HIS A 104 6.97 12.02 15.90
C HIS A 104 5.64 11.28 15.83
N CYS A 105 5.11 10.86 16.98
CA CYS A 105 3.89 10.05 17.07
C CYS A 105 2.60 10.88 17.03
N ASN A 106 2.66 12.20 17.27
CA ASN A 106 1.48 13.03 17.56
C ASN A 106 1.23 14.13 16.51
N GLY A 107 1.77 13.97 15.29
CA GLY A 107 1.69 15.00 14.26
C GLY A 107 0.30 15.33 13.73
N PHE A 108 -0.69 14.48 13.97
CA PHE A 108 -2.09 14.68 13.58
C PHE A 108 -3.03 14.90 14.77
N THR A 109 -2.49 15.02 15.99
CA THR A 109 -3.32 15.18 17.20
C THR A 109 -3.57 16.65 17.49
N ASN A 110 -4.84 17.02 17.71
CA ASN A 110 -5.21 18.25 18.39
C ASN A 110 -5.20 17.99 19.89
N GLU A 111 -4.28 18.57 20.63
CA GLU A 111 -3.90 18.21 22.01
C GLU A 111 -5.04 18.11 23.05
N GLU A 112 -6.23 18.64 22.78
CA GLU A 112 -7.36 18.61 23.72
C GLU A 112 -8.44 17.55 23.42
N LYS A 113 -8.50 16.98 22.22
CA LYS A 113 -9.53 15.99 21.84
C LYS A 113 -9.05 14.56 21.82
N ASP A 114 -7.76 14.32 21.63
CA ASP A 114 -7.25 13.00 21.27
C ASP A 114 -6.82 12.13 22.45
N LEU A 115 -6.63 12.72 23.63
CA LEU A 115 -6.43 11.91 24.86
C LEU A 115 -7.70 11.15 25.26
N GLU A 116 -8.88 11.69 24.97
CA GLU A 116 -10.15 11.00 25.16
C GLU A 116 -10.38 9.93 24.09
N ASP A 117 -10.01 10.19 22.82
CA ASP A 117 -10.18 9.24 21.71
C ASP A 117 -9.20 8.06 21.74
N GLN A 118 -7.97 8.22 22.22
CA GLN A 118 -7.06 7.08 22.41
C GLN A 118 -7.56 6.08 23.45
N PHE A 119 -8.28 6.52 24.47
CA PHE A 119 -8.95 5.67 25.43
C PHE A 119 -10.24 5.05 24.88
N VAL A 120 -10.97 5.76 24.02
CA VAL A 120 -12.23 5.33 23.40
C VAL A 120 -12.00 4.18 22.40
N PHE A 121 -10.87 4.12 21.70
CA PHE A 121 -10.55 3.00 20.80
C PHE A 121 -10.44 1.65 21.50
N ARG A 122 -10.14 1.65 22.81
CA ARG A 122 -10.10 0.42 23.64
C ARG A 122 -11.37 0.14 24.45
N GLN A 123 -12.25 1.10 24.66
CA GLN A 123 -13.35 0.98 25.61
C GLN A 123 -14.78 1.24 25.06
N GLY A 124 -14.95 1.83 23.87
CA GLY A 124 -16.22 2.47 23.54
C GLY A 124 -17.04 1.93 22.37
N ARG A 125 -16.50 1.12 21.47
CA ARG A 125 -17.27 0.65 20.32
C ARG A 125 -17.46 -0.85 20.34
N SER A 126 -18.70 -1.27 20.65
CA SER A 126 -19.17 -2.61 20.36
C SER A 126 -19.06 -2.88 18.85
N ARG A 127 -18.78 -4.13 18.45
CA ARG A 127 -18.86 -4.57 17.06
C ARG A 127 -20.26 -4.37 16.44
N GLU A 128 -21.25 -4.08 17.25
CA GLU A 128 -22.64 -3.85 16.88
C GLU A 128 -22.98 -2.35 16.71
N THR A 129 -22.00 -1.44 16.85
CA THR A 129 -22.23 0.00 16.66
C THR A 129 -22.41 0.30 15.17
N SER A 130 -23.38 1.14 14.82
CA SER A 130 -23.60 1.60 13.44
C SER A 130 -22.38 2.37 12.93
N TYR A 131 -21.75 1.87 11.87
CA TYR A 131 -20.65 2.51 11.16
C TYR A 131 -21.11 3.54 10.12
N ALA A 132 -22.40 3.88 10.07
CA ALA A 132 -22.95 4.74 9.03
C ALA A 132 -22.22 6.09 8.92
N ARG A 133 -21.85 6.69 10.04
CA ARG A 133 -21.09 7.96 10.05
C ARG A 133 -19.65 7.81 9.53
N ASP A 134 -19.05 6.66 9.76
CA ASP A 134 -17.69 6.38 9.28
C ASP A 134 -17.71 6.16 7.76
N TYR A 135 -18.75 5.50 7.24
CA TYR A 135 -18.96 5.41 5.79
C TYR A 135 -19.23 6.76 5.12
N ASP A 136 -20.01 7.64 5.75
CA ASP A 136 -20.25 8.99 5.21
C ASP A 136 -18.93 9.77 5.10
N LYS A 137 -18.06 9.72 6.11
CA LYS A 137 -16.72 10.32 6.05
C LYS A 137 -15.84 9.70 4.96
N LEU A 138 -15.88 8.36 4.83
CA LEU A 138 -15.16 7.66 3.77
C LEU A 138 -15.65 8.10 2.39
N PHE A 139 -16.96 8.25 2.18
CA PHE A 139 -17.50 8.71 0.91
C PHE A 139 -17.12 10.17 0.60
N GLU A 140 -17.08 11.04 1.61
CA GLU A 140 -16.60 12.41 1.45
C GLU A 140 -15.11 12.44 1.10
N LEU A 141 -14.28 11.63 1.78
CA LEU A 141 -12.86 11.44 1.46
C LEU A 141 -12.68 10.98 0.01
N LEU A 142 -13.37 9.93 -0.41
CA LEU A 142 -13.25 9.39 -1.76
C LEU A 142 -13.66 10.40 -2.84
N ARG A 143 -14.71 11.20 -2.60
CA ARG A 143 -15.12 12.26 -3.52
C ARG A 143 -14.05 13.35 -3.64
N TYR A 144 -13.41 13.71 -2.54
CA TYR A 144 -12.31 14.68 -2.54
C TYR A 144 -11.09 14.10 -3.28
N GLU A 145 -10.67 12.89 -2.91
CA GLU A 145 -9.48 12.22 -3.43
C GLU A 145 -9.59 11.86 -4.92
N ARG A 146 -10.79 11.64 -5.43
CA ARG A 146 -11.02 11.41 -6.86
C ARG A 146 -10.47 12.56 -7.73
N GLU A 147 -10.57 13.79 -7.25
CA GLU A 147 -10.20 15.00 -8.01
C GLU A 147 -8.83 15.55 -7.61
N HIS A 148 -8.35 15.24 -6.40
CA HIS A 148 -7.18 15.89 -5.82
C HIS A 148 -6.08 14.93 -5.39
N GLY A 149 -6.38 13.63 -5.32
CA GLY A 149 -5.52 12.63 -4.74
C GLY A 149 -5.05 11.53 -5.69
N ASN A 150 -4.49 10.49 -5.09
CA ASN A 150 -4.09 9.26 -5.74
C ASN A 150 -4.52 8.07 -4.87
N ILE A 151 -5.65 7.46 -5.22
CA ILE A 151 -6.27 6.37 -4.47
C ILE A 151 -5.71 5.04 -4.97
N ILE A 152 -5.16 4.26 -4.06
CA ILE A 152 -4.67 2.90 -4.34
C ILE A 152 -5.59 1.89 -3.65
N TRP A 153 -6.04 0.89 -4.41
CA TRP A 153 -6.79 -0.23 -3.88
C TRP A 153 -5.93 -1.48 -3.81
N VAL A 154 -5.80 -2.05 -2.59
CA VAL A 154 -5.10 -3.31 -2.33
C VAL A 154 -6.13 -4.39 -2.10
N MET A 155 -6.26 -5.30 -3.06
CA MET A 155 -7.41 -6.19 -3.14
C MET A 155 -7.05 -7.66 -3.11
N GLY A 156 -7.85 -8.42 -2.36
CA GLY A 156 -7.82 -9.88 -2.38
C GLY A 156 -8.80 -10.50 -3.38
N PRO A 157 -8.69 -11.80 -3.65
CA PRO A 157 -9.48 -12.50 -4.66
C PRO A 157 -10.97 -12.58 -4.35
N ALA A 158 -11.39 -12.33 -3.12
CA ALA A 158 -12.82 -12.39 -2.72
C ALA A 158 -13.71 -11.43 -3.52
N PHE A 159 -13.16 -10.34 -4.02
CA PHE A 159 -13.88 -9.42 -4.93
C PHE A 159 -14.28 -10.06 -6.25
N ALA A 160 -13.55 -11.07 -6.70
CA ALA A 160 -13.85 -11.76 -7.95
C ALA A 160 -14.89 -12.87 -7.80
N PHE A 161 -15.26 -13.25 -6.58
CA PHE A 161 -16.13 -14.41 -6.32
C PHE A 161 -17.62 -14.07 -6.37
N ASP A 162 -17.96 -12.80 -6.40
CA ASP A 162 -19.33 -12.30 -6.34
C ASP A 162 -19.57 -11.23 -7.41
N ALA A 163 -20.66 -11.40 -8.19
CA ALA A 163 -20.96 -10.50 -9.29
C ALA A 163 -21.25 -9.06 -8.82
N ASP A 164 -21.93 -8.88 -7.69
CA ASP A 164 -22.25 -7.54 -7.19
C ASP A 164 -20.99 -6.80 -6.74
N ALA A 165 -20.06 -7.49 -6.06
CA ALA A 165 -18.78 -6.93 -5.67
C ALA A 165 -17.93 -6.53 -6.90
N ARG A 166 -17.89 -7.38 -7.95
CA ARG A 166 -17.21 -7.08 -9.21
C ARG A 166 -17.82 -5.86 -9.88
N ASN A 167 -19.14 -5.81 -10.02
CA ASN A 167 -19.85 -4.69 -10.64
C ASN A 167 -19.64 -3.38 -9.89
N ALA A 168 -19.66 -3.43 -8.55
CA ALA A 168 -19.39 -2.26 -7.73
C ALA A 168 -17.96 -1.72 -7.96
N MET A 169 -16.96 -2.62 -8.06
CA MET A 169 -15.58 -2.24 -8.32
C MET A 169 -15.40 -1.68 -9.73
N CYS A 170 -16.00 -2.29 -10.73
CA CYS A 170 -16.02 -1.75 -12.11
C CYS A 170 -16.59 -0.33 -12.12
N ALA A 171 -17.70 -0.10 -11.41
CA ALA A 171 -18.30 1.23 -11.32
C ALA A 171 -17.37 2.25 -10.63
N LEU A 172 -16.62 1.85 -9.61
CA LEU A 172 -15.63 2.73 -8.96
C LEU A 172 -14.50 3.11 -9.94
N ILE A 173 -13.98 2.14 -10.70
CA ILE A 173 -12.96 2.36 -11.73
C ILE A 173 -13.47 3.33 -12.79
N GLU A 174 -14.64 3.05 -13.36
CA GLU A 174 -15.25 3.83 -14.45
C GLU A 174 -15.58 5.27 -14.03
N ASN A 175 -15.84 5.50 -12.76
CA ASN A 175 -16.12 6.83 -12.20
C ASN A 175 -14.89 7.53 -11.60
N GLY A 176 -13.68 6.98 -11.77
CA GLY A 176 -12.43 7.63 -11.38
C GLY A 176 -12.12 7.59 -9.88
N TYR A 177 -12.69 6.63 -9.15
CA TYR A 177 -12.39 6.41 -7.73
C TYR A 177 -11.23 5.45 -7.50
N GLU A 178 -10.50 5.13 -8.57
CA GLU A 178 -9.38 4.23 -8.53
C GLU A 178 -8.27 4.69 -9.46
N HIS A 179 -7.05 4.78 -8.93
CA HIS A 179 -5.91 5.24 -9.68
C HIS A 179 -4.85 4.14 -9.86
N VAL A 180 -4.80 3.16 -8.94
CA VAL A 180 -3.91 1.98 -9.01
C VAL A 180 -4.56 0.80 -8.31
N ILE A 181 -4.47 -0.40 -8.90
CA ILE A 181 -4.76 -1.68 -8.23
C ILE A 181 -3.47 -2.39 -7.84
N MET A 182 -3.44 -2.90 -6.62
CA MET A 182 -2.43 -3.83 -6.15
C MET A 182 -3.11 -5.12 -5.69
N ALA A 183 -2.71 -6.24 -6.26
CA ALA A 183 -3.32 -7.53 -5.97
C ALA A 183 -2.33 -8.69 -6.17
N GLY A 184 -2.80 -9.89 -5.88
CA GLY A 184 -2.13 -11.13 -6.27
C GLY A 184 -2.66 -11.70 -7.59
N ASN A 185 -1.97 -12.69 -8.14
CA ASN A 185 -2.41 -13.46 -9.31
C ASN A 185 -3.86 -13.95 -9.19
N ALA A 186 -4.28 -14.37 -8.00
CA ALA A 186 -5.60 -14.95 -7.77
C ALA A 186 -6.76 -13.96 -8.06
N LEU A 187 -6.62 -12.66 -7.73
CA LEU A 187 -7.65 -11.68 -8.09
C LEU A 187 -7.85 -11.64 -9.60
N ALA A 188 -6.77 -11.41 -10.34
CA ALA A 188 -6.84 -11.27 -11.79
C ALA A 188 -7.32 -12.56 -12.48
N THR A 189 -6.83 -13.73 -12.04
CA THR A 189 -7.25 -15.02 -12.59
C THR A 189 -8.74 -15.26 -12.42
N HIS A 190 -9.27 -15.09 -11.19
CA HIS A 190 -10.69 -15.34 -10.93
C HIS A 190 -11.61 -14.25 -11.48
N ASP A 191 -11.13 -13.02 -11.60
CA ASP A 191 -11.90 -11.97 -12.27
C ASP A 191 -12.06 -12.26 -13.77
N LEU A 192 -10.99 -12.67 -14.45
CA LEU A 192 -11.05 -13.09 -15.85
C LEU A 192 -11.83 -14.40 -16.04
N GLU A 193 -11.78 -15.32 -15.05
CA GLU A 193 -12.65 -16.50 -15.01
C GLU A 193 -14.12 -16.09 -14.95
N GLY A 194 -14.46 -15.15 -14.06
CA GLY A 194 -15.81 -14.60 -13.96
C GLY A 194 -16.27 -13.92 -15.25
N ALA A 195 -15.38 -13.18 -15.90
CA ALA A 195 -15.69 -12.47 -17.14
C ALA A 195 -15.98 -13.41 -18.32
N LEU A 196 -15.27 -14.53 -18.45
CA LEU A 196 -15.40 -15.45 -19.58
C LEU A 196 -16.33 -16.62 -19.31
N LEU A 197 -16.28 -17.20 -18.11
CA LEU A 197 -16.93 -18.47 -17.76
C LEU A 197 -18.04 -18.32 -16.72
N HIS A 198 -18.23 -17.11 -16.18
CA HIS A 198 -19.19 -16.79 -15.11
C HIS A 198 -19.01 -17.60 -13.84
N THR A 199 -17.78 -18.06 -13.59
CA THR A 199 -17.40 -18.82 -12.39
C THR A 199 -16.20 -18.20 -11.69
N ALA A 200 -16.07 -18.46 -10.40
CA ALA A 200 -14.86 -18.23 -9.61
C ALA A 200 -14.75 -19.29 -8.52
N LEU A 201 -13.57 -19.88 -8.32
CA LEU A 201 -13.36 -20.98 -7.39
C LEU A 201 -14.39 -22.12 -7.54
N ALA A 202 -14.67 -22.55 -8.75
CA ALA A 202 -15.64 -23.59 -9.07
C ALA A 202 -17.12 -23.27 -8.75
N HIS A 203 -17.45 -22.02 -8.42
CA HIS A 203 -18.81 -21.57 -8.15
C HIS A 203 -19.25 -20.55 -9.20
N ASP A 204 -20.52 -20.59 -9.56
CA ASP A 204 -21.18 -19.56 -10.36
C ASP A 204 -21.21 -18.23 -9.59
N ILE A 205 -20.74 -17.13 -10.20
CA ILE A 205 -20.60 -15.83 -9.52
C ILE A 205 -21.92 -15.14 -9.21
N TYR A 206 -23.02 -15.54 -9.83
CA TYR A 206 -24.36 -14.97 -9.62
C TYR A 206 -25.16 -15.75 -8.58
N THR A 207 -25.08 -17.09 -8.65
CA THR A 207 -25.91 -17.95 -7.80
C THR A 207 -25.15 -18.56 -6.63
N GLN A 208 -23.83 -18.46 -6.62
CA GLN A 208 -22.93 -19.05 -5.63
C GLN A 208 -23.03 -20.59 -5.54
N LYS A 209 -23.58 -21.23 -6.57
CA LYS A 209 -23.70 -22.69 -6.64
C LYS A 209 -22.45 -23.29 -7.28
N SER A 210 -22.00 -24.41 -6.72
CA SER A 210 -20.90 -25.19 -7.28
C SER A 210 -21.23 -25.67 -8.69
N GLN A 211 -20.26 -25.58 -9.60
CA GLN A 211 -20.38 -26.01 -10.98
C GLN A 211 -19.65 -27.33 -11.20
N PRO A 212 -20.22 -28.27 -11.98
CA PRO A 212 -19.53 -29.51 -12.35
C PRO A 212 -18.20 -29.17 -13.06
N ASN A 213 -17.11 -29.81 -12.60
CA ASN A 213 -15.76 -29.60 -13.13
C ASN A 213 -15.26 -28.13 -13.04
N GLY A 214 -15.90 -27.27 -12.26
CA GLY A 214 -15.54 -25.85 -12.15
C GLY A 214 -14.11 -25.60 -11.66
N HIS A 215 -13.47 -26.56 -10.99
CA HIS A 215 -12.07 -26.47 -10.57
C HIS A 215 -11.07 -26.44 -11.75
N TYR A 216 -11.47 -26.78 -12.97
CA TYR A 216 -10.63 -26.60 -14.17
C TYR A 216 -10.66 -25.16 -14.70
N ASN A 217 -11.72 -24.40 -14.42
CA ASN A 217 -11.99 -23.12 -15.09
C ASN A 217 -10.84 -22.12 -14.92
N HIS A 218 -10.32 -21.96 -13.71
CA HIS A 218 -9.19 -21.03 -13.48
C HIS A 218 -7.90 -21.48 -14.20
N LEU A 219 -7.64 -22.78 -14.31
CA LEU A 219 -6.50 -23.32 -15.07
C LEU A 219 -6.66 -23.07 -16.57
N ASP A 220 -7.89 -23.23 -17.08
CA ASP A 220 -8.21 -22.93 -18.48
C ASP A 220 -8.02 -21.44 -18.78
N ILE A 221 -8.42 -20.55 -17.86
CA ILE A 221 -8.17 -19.11 -17.99
C ILE A 221 -6.67 -18.82 -18.01
N CYS A 222 -5.90 -19.35 -17.08
CA CYS A 222 -4.44 -19.16 -17.06
C CYS A 222 -3.81 -19.58 -18.42
N ASN A 223 -4.24 -20.70 -18.98
CA ASN A 223 -3.74 -21.19 -20.27
C ASN A 223 -4.18 -20.30 -21.44
N LYS A 224 -5.43 -19.80 -21.43
CA LYS A 224 -5.93 -18.91 -22.46
C LYS A 224 -5.22 -17.56 -22.44
N VAL A 225 -5.05 -16.93 -21.27
CA VAL A 225 -4.31 -15.68 -21.11
C VAL A 225 -2.86 -15.83 -21.57
N ARG A 226 -2.19 -16.91 -21.17
CA ARG A 226 -0.82 -17.22 -21.62
C ARG A 226 -0.73 -17.40 -23.13
N ARG A 227 -1.73 -18.01 -23.76
CA ARG A 227 -1.79 -18.17 -25.21
C ARG A 227 -1.95 -16.82 -25.91
N SER A 228 -2.73 -15.90 -25.36
CA SER A 228 -2.87 -14.52 -25.84
C SER A 228 -1.60 -13.69 -25.55
N GLY A 229 -0.80 -14.07 -24.58
CA GLY A 229 0.48 -13.43 -24.22
C GLY A 229 0.39 -12.27 -23.22
N SER A 230 -0.80 -11.72 -23.01
CA SER A 230 -1.06 -10.67 -22.01
C SER A 230 -2.54 -10.58 -21.64
N ILE A 231 -2.83 -10.00 -20.47
CA ILE A 231 -4.22 -9.72 -20.04
C ILE A 231 -4.93 -8.79 -21.04
N PRO A 232 -4.36 -7.66 -21.48
CA PRO A 232 -5.01 -6.80 -22.47
C PRO A 232 -5.30 -7.52 -23.80
N GLN A 233 -4.37 -8.36 -24.27
CA GLN A 233 -4.60 -9.10 -25.51
C GLN A 233 -5.67 -10.18 -25.33
N PHE A 234 -5.71 -10.87 -24.20
CA PHE A 234 -6.76 -11.83 -23.88
C PHE A 234 -8.15 -11.19 -23.84
N ILE A 235 -8.29 -10.02 -23.21
CA ILE A 235 -9.54 -9.25 -23.19
C ILE A 235 -10.01 -8.95 -24.61
N LYS A 236 -9.09 -8.58 -25.49
CA LYS A 236 -9.39 -8.29 -26.91
C LYS A 236 -9.73 -9.56 -27.69
N ASP A 237 -8.97 -10.64 -27.53
CA ASP A 237 -9.14 -11.89 -28.28
C ASP A 237 -10.50 -12.56 -27.99
N TYR A 238 -11.01 -12.38 -26.78
CA TYR A 238 -12.28 -12.95 -26.33
C TYR A 238 -13.43 -11.94 -26.25
N ASP A 239 -13.22 -10.70 -26.71
CA ASP A 239 -14.19 -9.58 -26.68
C ASP A 239 -14.82 -9.38 -25.28
N LEU A 240 -13.99 -9.43 -24.24
CA LEU A 240 -14.47 -9.33 -22.87
C LEU A 240 -14.89 -7.88 -22.55
N ASN A 241 -16.05 -7.76 -21.91
CA ASN A 241 -16.65 -6.48 -21.58
C ASN A 241 -16.97 -6.32 -20.09
N ASP A 242 -16.70 -7.33 -19.30
CA ASP A 242 -17.03 -7.43 -17.88
C ASP A 242 -15.77 -7.70 -17.03
N GLY A 243 -15.77 -7.22 -15.81
CA GLY A 243 -14.77 -7.50 -14.81
C GLY A 243 -13.79 -6.37 -14.49
N ILE A 244 -13.15 -6.52 -13.36
CA ILE A 244 -12.21 -5.54 -12.77
C ILE A 244 -11.03 -5.32 -13.72
N MET A 245 -10.40 -6.40 -14.19
CA MET A 245 -9.26 -6.32 -15.10
C MET A 245 -9.64 -5.69 -16.45
N CYS A 246 -10.84 -5.99 -16.96
CA CYS A 246 -11.39 -5.34 -18.14
C CYS A 246 -11.53 -3.83 -17.94
N SER A 247 -12.14 -3.42 -16.84
CA SER A 247 -12.33 -2.00 -16.49
C SER A 247 -11.00 -1.29 -16.34
N CYS A 248 -9.99 -1.91 -15.70
CA CYS A 248 -8.65 -1.36 -15.60
C CYS A 248 -8.01 -1.14 -16.98
N VAL A 249 -8.02 -2.15 -17.83
CA VAL A 249 -7.42 -2.05 -19.17
C VAL A 249 -8.12 -0.99 -20.02
N LYS A 250 -9.45 -0.94 -19.99
CA LYS A 250 -10.25 0.04 -20.75
C LYS A 250 -10.01 1.49 -20.30
N ASN A 251 -9.85 1.70 -19.00
CA ASN A 251 -9.66 3.04 -18.42
C ASN A 251 -8.20 3.41 -18.21
N GLY A 252 -7.24 2.54 -18.59
CA GLY A 252 -5.82 2.80 -18.45
C GLY A 252 -5.33 2.85 -17.00
N ILE A 253 -6.04 2.17 -16.10
CA ILE A 253 -5.66 2.09 -14.68
C ILE A 253 -4.50 1.10 -14.52
N PRO A 254 -3.34 1.53 -14.01
CA PRO A 254 -2.21 0.65 -13.76
C PRO A 254 -2.53 -0.35 -12.64
N PHE A 255 -1.99 -1.55 -12.77
CA PHE A 255 -2.09 -2.58 -11.75
C PHE A 255 -0.76 -3.28 -11.51
N VAL A 256 -0.54 -3.71 -10.26
CA VAL A 256 0.61 -4.51 -9.85
C VAL A 256 0.08 -5.83 -9.33
N LEU A 257 0.45 -6.92 -10.01
CA LEU A 257 0.07 -8.28 -9.63
C LEU A 257 1.29 -9.01 -9.06
N ALA A 258 1.26 -9.35 -7.78
CA ALA A 258 2.32 -10.10 -7.12
C ALA A 258 2.07 -11.60 -7.21
N GLY A 259 3.11 -12.35 -7.51
CA GLY A 259 3.10 -13.81 -7.46
C GLY A 259 3.15 -14.35 -6.04
N SER A 260 2.73 -15.60 -5.88
CA SER A 260 2.81 -16.32 -4.61
C SER A 260 3.13 -17.80 -4.82
N ILE A 261 3.60 -18.46 -3.76
CA ILE A 261 3.86 -19.92 -3.79
C ILE A 261 2.59 -20.78 -3.96
N ARG A 262 1.40 -20.16 -3.92
CA ARG A 262 0.11 -20.84 -4.15
C ARG A 262 -0.39 -20.75 -5.59
N ASP A 263 0.30 -20.01 -6.45
CA ASP A 263 -0.17 -19.80 -7.81
C ASP A 263 -0.06 -21.08 -8.66
N ASP A 264 -1.17 -21.53 -9.22
CA ASP A 264 -1.25 -22.71 -10.09
C ASP A 264 -0.81 -22.43 -11.54
N GLY A 265 -0.28 -21.25 -11.78
CA GLY A 265 0.19 -20.79 -13.06
C GLY A 265 -0.05 -19.28 -13.18
N PRO A 266 0.97 -18.46 -12.86
CA PRO A 266 0.81 -17.02 -12.89
C PRO A 266 0.52 -16.50 -14.30
N LEU A 267 -0.31 -15.46 -14.38
CA LEU A 267 -0.57 -14.74 -15.62
C LEU A 267 0.70 -14.00 -16.09
N PRO A 268 0.80 -13.64 -17.37
CA PRO A 268 2.01 -12.99 -17.93
C PRO A 268 2.46 -11.73 -17.19
N GLU A 269 1.51 -10.92 -16.70
CA GLU A 269 1.80 -9.68 -15.97
C GLU A 269 2.14 -9.87 -14.49
N VAL A 270 2.09 -11.10 -13.99
CA VAL A 270 2.39 -11.38 -12.58
C VAL A 270 3.90 -11.37 -12.34
N ILE A 271 4.31 -10.57 -11.37
CA ILE A 271 5.71 -10.46 -10.96
C ILE A 271 6.02 -11.62 -10.02
N GLY A 272 6.82 -12.57 -10.49
CA GLY A 272 7.17 -13.79 -9.75
C GLY A 272 8.18 -13.58 -8.63
N ASP A 273 9.06 -12.58 -8.75
CA ASP A 273 9.98 -12.19 -7.69
C ASP A 273 9.26 -11.30 -6.68
N VAL A 274 9.14 -11.77 -5.43
CA VAL A 274 8.41 -11.07 -4.37
C VAL A 274 9.07 -9.75 -3.96
N TYR A 275 10.38 -9.62 -4.11
CA TYR A 275 11.09 -8.38 -3.80
C TYR A 275 10.94 -7.35 -4.92
N GLU A 276 10.92 -7.79 -6.17
CA GLU A 276 10.61 -6.93 -7.31
C GLU A 276 9.17 -6.43 -7.22
N ALA A 277 8.20 -7.31 -6.92
CA ALA A 277 6.81 -6.93 -6.68
C ALA A 277 6.70 -5.90 -5.54
N ALA A 278 7.37 -6.13 -4.41
CA ALA A 278 7.38 -5.20 -3.28
C ALA A 278 7.99 -3.83 -3.66
N ASN A 279 9.07 -3.81 -4.44
CA ASN A 279 9.68 -2.55 -4.90
C ASN A 279 8.74 -1.77 -5.85
N MET A 280 8.05 -2.47 -6.75
CA MET A 280 7.08 -1.85 -7.67
C MET A 280 5.87 -1.31 -6.90
N MET A 281 5.29 -2.08 -5.97
CA MET A 281 4.22 -1.63 -5.09
C MET A 281 4.64 -0.38 -4.30
N ARG A 282 5.83 -0.37 -3.71
CA ARG A 282 6.37 0.79 -3.01
C ARG A 282 6.49 2.02 -3.92
N GLY A 283 6.91 1.83 -5.17
CA GLY A 283 6.96 2.91 -6.16
C GLY A 283 5.61 3.60 -6.38
N MET A 284 4.52 2.84 -6.32
CA MET A 284 3.16 3.37 -6.41
C MET A 284 2.72 4.05 -5.11
N VAL A 285 2.96 3.40 -3.96
CA VAL A 285 2.57 3.91 -2.63
C VAL A 285 3.23 5.24 -2.31
N LYS A 286 4.44 5.49 -2.78
CA LYS A 286 5.11 6.80 -2.65
C LYS A 286 4.31 7.97 -3.22
N LYS A 287 3.42 7.72 -4.15
CA LYS A 287 2.55 8.73 -4.79
C LYS A 287 1.13 8.73 -4.22
N ALA A 288 0.80 7.77 -3.37
CA ALA A 288 -0.53 7.63 -2.81
C ALA A 288 -0.86 8.77 -1.84
N THR A 289 -2.13 9.13 -1.82
CA THR A 289 -2.74 9.97 -0.79
C THR A 289 -3.75 9.19 0.04
N THR A 290 -4.36 8.17 -0.56
CA THR A 290 -5.27 7.24 0.12
C THR A 290 -4.99 5.81 -0.32
N VAL A 291 -4.95 4.88 0.65
CA VAL A 291 -4.80 3.44 0.41
C VAL A 291 -5.96 2.71 1.05
N ILE A 292 -6.68 1.95 0.23
CA ILE A 292 -7.82 1.13 0.68
C ILE A 292 -7.44 -0.34 0.54
N CYS A 293 -7.44 -1.05 1.67
CA CYS A 293 -7.08 -2.46 1.72
C CYS A 293 -8.32 -3.31 2.00
N MET A 294 -8.60 -4.27 1.12
CA MET A 294 -9.80 -5.09 1.22
C MET A 294 -9.54 -6.56 0.88
N ALA A 295 -10.06 -7.46 1.70
CA ALA A 295 -10.09 -8.91 1.46
C ALA A 295 -8.70 -9.58 1.26
N THR A 296 -7.63 -8.97 1.76
CA THR A 296 -6.28 -9.56 1.77
C THR A 296 -5.53 -9.16 3.03
N MET A 297 -4.93 -10.12 3.71
CA MET A 297 -4.15 -9.85 4.93
C MET A 297 -2.70 -9.52 4.59
N LEU A 298 -2.04 -10.39 3.81
CA LEU A 298 -0.61 -10.27 3.55
C LEU A 298 -0.26 -9.00 2.76
N HIS A 299 -0.99 -8.72 1.68
CA HIS A 299 -0.75 -7.51 0.89
C HIS A 299 -1.10 -6.24 1.68
N THR A 300 -2.12 -6.28 2.54
CA THR A 300 -2.48 -5.17 3.43
C THR A 300 -1.35 -4.83 4.39
N ILE A 301 -0.81 -5.84 5.08
CA ILE A 301 0.31 -5.65 6.02
C ILE A 301 1.54 -5.13 5.27
N ALA A 302 1.89 -5.75 4.14
CA ALA A 302 3.02 -5.34 3.33
C ALA A 302 2.89 -3.89 2.84
N THR A 303 1.70 -3.49 2.37
CA THR A 303 1.44 -2.13 1.92
C THR A 303 1.45 -1.14 3.08
N GLY A 304 0.86 -1.48 4.22
CA GLY A 304 0.90 -0.66 5.44
C GLY A 304 2.34 -0.34 5.86
N ASN A 305 3.23 -1.35 5.81
CA ASN A 305 4.66 -1.16 6.12
C ASN A 305 5.39 -0.22 5.14
N MET A 306 4.89 -0.08 3.91
CA MET A 306 5.47 0.78 2.86
C MET A 306 4.89 2.20 2.86
N THR A 307 3.80 2.43 3.57
CA THR A 307 3.01 3.66 3.48
C THR A 307 3.62 4.77 4.33
N PRO A 308 3.93 5.94 3.74
CA PRO A 308 4.37 7.12 4.49
C PRO A 308 3.24 7.67 5.35
N SER A 309 3.32 7.47 6.66
CA SER A 309 2.23 7.72 7.62
C SER A 309 1.83 9.20 7.80
N PHE A 310 2.66 10.13 7.36
CA PHE A 310 2.39 11.57 7.53
C PHE A 310 1.59 12.21 6.38
N ARG A 311 1.32 11.49 5.30
CA ARG A 311 0.61 12.02 4.12
C ARG A 311 -0.39 11.07 3.47
N VAL A 312 -0.49 9.82 3.95
CA VAL A 312 -1.36 8.79 3.36
C VAL A 312 -2.40 8.36 4.38
N MET A 313 -3.66 8.31 3.96
CA MET A 313 -4.80 7.78 4.71
C MET A 313 -5.15 6.37 4.32
#